data_373de66285dd3acd2439f2bb88cab1d2
#
_entry.id   373de66285dd3acd2439f2bb88cab1d2
#
_cell.length_a   1.000
_cell.length_b   1.000
_cell.length_c   1.000
_cell.angle_alpha   90.00
_cell.angle_beta   90.00
_cell.angle_gamma   90.00
#
_symmetry.space_group_name_H-M   'P 1'
#
loop_
_entity.id
_entity.type
_entity.pdbx_description
1 polymer ?
#
loop_
_entity_poly.entity_id
_entity_poly.type
_entity_poly.pdbx_seq_one_letter_code
_entity_poly.pdbx_strand_id
1 'polypeptide(L)'
;MDSIEQVLAKYNKPLFILLFALCLFPFISPAVALFLGLALGMTAGQPFPKFSKKTSKYLLQFSVVGLGFGMNLHESLKTGKEGMLFTIVSVVAVMVLGIYLGKRLIMDRKTAYLISAGTAICGGSAIAAVGPVVKANDNEMSMALGTIFILNAIALFIFPPIGHLLGMT
;
A
#
# COMPACT_ATOMS: atom_id res chain seq x y z
N MET A 1 -16.46 18.47 21.60
CA MET A 1 -15.90 17.61 20.58
C MET A 1 -16.98 16.91 19.76
N ASP A 2 -18.15 16.65 20.37
CA ASP A 2 -19.23 15.84 19.73
C ASP A 2 -19.95 16.48 18.53
N SER A 3 -20.00 17.81 18.45
CA SER A 3 -20.69 18.50 17.35
C SER A 3 -19.96 18.40 16.01
N ILE A 4 -18.64 18.37 16.01
CA ILE A 4 -17.82 18.27 14.80
C ILE A 4 -17.87 16.84 14.26
N GLU A 5 -17.84 15.84 15.12
CA GLU A 5 -17.98 14.42 14.73
C GLU A 5 -19.35 14.11 14.14
N GLN A 6 -20.43 14.67 14.70
CA GLN A 6 -21.77 14.51 14.16
C GLN A 6 -21.98 15.19 12.81
N VAL A 7 -21.40 16.37 12.61
CA VAL A 7 -21.41 17.08 11.33
C VAL A 7 -20.57 16.33 10.28
N LEU A 8 -19.39 15.88 10.65
CA LEU A 8 -18.53 15.04 9.80
C LEU A 8 -19.23 13.73 9.41
N ALA A 9 -19.88 13.04 10.35
CA ALA A 9 -20.61 11.82 10.06
C ALA A 9 -21.78 12.02 9.08
N LYS A 10 -22.45 13.17 9.13
CA LYS A 10 -23.55 13.52 8.22
C LYS A 10 -23.05 13.84 6.80
N TYR A 11 -21.88 14.47 6.69
CA TYR A 11 -21.27 14.86 5.40
C TYR A 11 -20.25 13.86 4.86
N ASN A 12 -20.00 12.76 5.56
CA ASN A 12 -19.02 11.73 5.17
C ASN A 12 -19.26 11.15 3.78
N LYS A 13 -20.51 10.87 3.43
CA LYS A 13 -20.87 10.30 2.14
C LYS A 13 -20.62 11.26 0.98
N PRO A 14 -21.14 12.50 1.00
CA PRO A 14 -20.87 13.45 -0.09
C PRO A 14 -19.40 13.87 -0.16
N LEU A 15 -18.72 14.02 0.98
CA LEU A 15 -17.29 14.35 1.02
C LEU A 15 -16.42 13.24 0.41
N PHE A 16 -16.73 11.97 0.70
CA PHE A 16 -16.06 10.83 0.10
C PHE A 16 -16.24 10.78 -1.42
N ILE A 17 -17.47 11.00 -1.90
CA ILE A 17 -17.78 11.00 -3.35
C ILE A 17 -17.07 12.17 -4.03
N LEU A 18 -17.05 13.35 -3.42
CA LEU A 18 -16.38 14.54 -3.96
C LEU A 18 -14.87 14.32 -4.05
N LEU A 19 -14.23 13.81 -2.99
CA LEU A 19 -12.80 13.49 -3.00
C LEU A 19 -12.46 12.37 -3.99
N PHE A 20 -13.31 11.36 -4.10
CA PHE A 20 -13.15 10.31 -5.09
C PHE A 20 -13.21 10.85 -6.52
N ALA A 21 -14.20 11.69 -6.82
CA ALA A 21 -14.31 12.37 -8.11
C ALA A 21 -13.11 13.29 -8.39
N LEU A 22 -12.63 14.00 -7.36
CA LEU A 22 -11.46 14.85 -7.46
C LEU A 22 -10.18 14.07 -7.79
N CYS A 23 -10.00 12.88 -7.17
CA CYS A 23 -8.86 12.00 -7.45
C CYS A 23 -8.87 11.38 -8.86
N LEU A 24 -9.99 11.39 -9.56
CA LEU A 24 -10.07 10.95 -10.97
C LEU A 24 -9.48 11.97 -11.95
N PHE A 25 -9.27 13.21 -11.52
CA PHE A 25 -8.63 14.22 -12.37
C PHE A 25 -7.12 13.99 -12.46
N PRO A 26 -6.53 14.04 -13.67
CA PRO A 26 -5.10 13.75 -13.90
C PRO A 26 -4.14 14.77 -13.28
N PHE A 27 -4.63 15.86 -12.72
CA PHE A 27 -3.82 16.89 -12.09
C PHE A 27 -3.39 16.56 -10.65
N ILE A 28 -4.02 15.57 -10.02
CA ILE A 28 -3.70 15.20 -8.63
C ILE A 28 -2.64 14.11 -8.63
N SER A 29 -1.50 14.42 -8.02
CA SER A 29 -0.44 13.42 -7.86
C SER A 29 -0.89 12.27 -6.95
N PRO A 30 -0.42 11.03 -7.19
CA PRO A 30 -0.74 9.88 -6.35
C PRO A 30 -0.43 10.09 -4.86
N ALA A 31 0.62 10.86 -4.55
CA ALA A 31 0.99 11.22 -3.18
C ALA A 31 -0.08 12.06 -2.49
N VAL A 32 -0.61 13.08 -3.19
CA VAL A 32 -1.67 13.93 -2.66
C VAL A 32 -2.97 13.15 -2.48
N ALA A 33 -3.32 12.30 -3.46
CA ALA A 33 -4.49 11.43 -3.36
C ALA A 33 -4.41 10.47 -2.15
N LEU A 34 -3.24 9.88 -1.91
CA LEU A 34 -2.99 9.01 -0.76
C LEU A 34 -3.13 9.78 0.56
N PHE A 35 -2.53 10.98 0.64
CA PHE A 35 -2.60 11.82 1.84
C PHE A 35 -4.04 12.23 2.16
N LEU A 36 -4.79 12.68 1.15
CA LEU A 36 -6.21 13.04 1.30
C LEU A 36 -7.06 11.84 1.74
N GLY A 37 -6.83 10.66 1.15
CA GLY A 37 -7.51 9.43 1.52
C GLY A 37 -7.20 9.00 2.95
N LEU A 38 -5.93 9.11 3.37
CA LEU A 38 -5.50 8.80 4.73
C LEU A 38 -6.11 9.78 5.75
N ALA A 39 -6.05 11.08 5.46
CA ALA A 39 -6.64 12.12 6.32
C ALA A 39 -8.15 11.91 6.48
N LEU A 40 -8.86 11.62 5.39
CA LEU A 40 -10.30 11.32 5.44
C LEU A 40 -10.58 10.05 6.25
N GLY A 41 -9.81 8.99 6.05
CA GLY A 41 -9.96 7.73 6.76
C GLY A 41 -9.76 7.86 8.26
N MET A 42 -8.81 8.71 8.69
CA MET A 42 -8.52 8.96 10.11
C MET A 42 -9.54 9.89 10.79
N THR A 43 -10.08 10.87 10.05
CA THR A 43 -10.97 11.88 10.63
C THR A 43 -12.45 11.50 10.54
N ALA A 44 -12.87 10.95 9.43
CA ALA A 44 -14.27 10.72 9.10
C ALA A 44 -14.64 9.23 9.00
N GLY A 45 -13.64 8.32 9.07
CA GLY A 45 -13.85 6.90 8.89
C GLY A 45 -14.20 6.52 7.44
N GLN A 46 -14.58 5.27 7.23
CA GLN A 46 -14.98 4.77 5.90
C GLN A 46 -16.50 4.65 5.79
N PRO A 47 -17.19 5.52 5.03
CA PRO A 47 -18.64 5.46 4.88
C PRO A 47 -19.15 4.22 4.12
N PHE A 48 -18.30 3.63 3.26
CA PHE A 48 -18.64 2.47 2.43
C PHE A 48 -17.56 1.38 2.44
N PRO A 49 -17.25 0.72 3.59
CA PRO A 49 -16.08 -0.16 3.68
C PRO A 49 -16.14 -1.36 2.70
N LYS A 50 -17.29 -1.99 2.54
CA LYS A 50 -17.45 -3.13 1.63
C LYS A 50 -17.34 -2.73 0.17
N PHE A 51 -17.94 -1.61 -0.22
CA PHE A 51 -17.91 -1.10 -1.59
C PHE A 51 -16.50 -0.62 -1.95
N SER A 52 -15.87 0.18 -1.08
CA SER A 52 -14.51 0.68 -1.27
C SER A 52 -13.51 -0.45 -1.43
N LYS A 53 -13.54 -1.47 -0.55
CA LYS A 53 -12.67 -2.65 -0.65
C LYS A 53 -12.84 -3.41 -1.96
N LYS A 54 -14.09 -3.63 -2.39
CA LYS A 54 -14.38 -4.33 -3.64
C LYS A 54 -13.95 -3.51 -4.86
N THR A 55 -14.28 -2.23 -4.90
CA THR A 55 -13.94 -1.33 -6.00
C THR A 55 -12.44 -1.14 -6.14
N SER A 56 -11.72 -0.90 -5.04
CA SER A 56 -10.25 -0.79 -5.05
C SER A 56 -9.59 -2.05 -5.59
N LYS A 57 -10.08 -3.24 -5.23
CA LYS A 57 -9.57 -4.50 -5.74
C LYS A 57 -9.72 -4.61 -7.26
N TYR A 58 -10.90 -4.30 -7.79
CA TYR A 58 -11.13 -4.37 -9.23
C TYR A 58 -10.35 -3.29 -9.99
N LEU A 59 -10.33 -2.05 -9.50
CA LEU A 59 -9.54 -0.98 -10.11
C LEU A 59 -8.05 -1.34 -10.17
N LEU A 60 -7.50 -1.90 -9.09
CA LEU A 60 -6.12 -2.37 -9.05
C LEU A 60 -5.88 -3.47 -10.09
N GLN A 61 -6.78 -4.46 -10.17
CA GLN A 61 -6.67 -5.54 -11.15
C GLN A 61 -6.71 -5.02 -12.60
N PHE A 62 -7.65 -4.13 -12.92
CA PHE A 62 -7.73 -3.51 -14.25
C PHE A 62 -6.50 -2.66 -14.57
N SER A 63 -5.99 -1.90 -13.59
CA SER A 63 -4.77 -1.10 -13.78
C SER A 63 -3.55 -1.97 -14.06
N VAL A 64 -3.38 -3.07 -13.34
CA VAL A 64 -2.26 -4.01 -13.55
C VAL A 64 -2.37 -4.70 -14.91
N VAL A 65 -3.57 -5.11 -15.31
CA VAL A 65 -3.80 -5.69 -16.64
C VAL A 65 -3.51 -4.66 -17.74
N GLY A 66 -3.99 -3.42 -17.58
CA GLY A 66 -3.72 -2.33 -18.51
C GLY A 66 -2.23 -2.02 -18.67
N LEU A 67 -1.49 -1.99 -17.55
CA LEU A 67 -0.03 -1.85 -17.56
C LEU A 67 0.64 -3.00 -18.33
N GLY A 68 0.17 -4.25 -18.13
CA GLY A 68 0.70 -5.42 -18.83
C GLY A 68 0.54 -5.33 -20.36
N PHE A 69 -0.58 -4.79 -20.82
CA PHE A 69 -0.81 -4.56 -22.26
C PHE A 69 0.04 -3.41 -22.84
N GLY A 70 0.41 -2.44 -22.02
CA GLY A 70 1.27 -1.31 -22.42
C GLY A 70 2.76 -1.64 -22.49
N MET A 71 3.18 -2.79 -21.95
CA MET A 71 4.58 -3.22 -21.95
C MET A 71 4.96 -3.95 -23.22
N ASN A 72 6.17 -3.63 -23.76
CA ASN A 72 6.75 -4.38 -24.88
C ASN A 72 7.16 -5.79 -24.40
N LEU A 73 6.49 -6.82 -24.86
CA LEU A 73 6.70 -8.22 -24.45
C LEU A 73 8.16 -8.67 -24.66
N HIS A 74 8.79 -8.23 -25.76
CA HIS A 74 10.17 -8.63 -26.05
C HIS A 74 11.19 -8.04 -25.07
N GLU A 75 11.04 -6.75 -24.75
CA GLU A 75 11.87 -6.08 -23.74
C GLU A 75 11.58 -6.61 -22.33
N SER A 76 10.32 -6.88 -22.02
CA SER A 76 9.91 -7.44 -20.73
C SER A 76 10.48 -8.84 -20.49
N LEU A 77 10.52 -9.69 -21.52
CA LEU A 77 11.12 -11.03 -21.42
C LEU A 77 12.65 -10.96 -21.28
N LYS A 78 13.31 -10.04 -21.96
CA LYS A 78 14.77 -9.83 -21.84
C LYS A 78 15.13 -9.32 -20.45
N THR A 79 14.50 -8.25 -20.00
CA THR A 79 14.70 -7.66 -18.67
C THR A 79 14.30 -8.63 -17.56
N GLY A 80 13.22 -9.41 -17.78
CA GLY A 80 12.76 -10.43 -16.83
C GLY A 80 13.80 -11.53 -16.61
N LYS A 81 14.48 -12.00 -17.65
CA LYS A 81 15.54 -13.00 -17.51
C LYS A 81 16.76 -12.45 -16.75
N GLU A 82 17.16 -11.22 -17.04
CA GLU A 82 18.29 -10.57 -16.37
C GLU A 82 17.96 -10.15 -14.92
N GLY A 83 16.73 -9.69 -14.67
CA GLY A 83 16.26 -9.23 -13.35
C GLY A 83 15.76 -10.34 -12.42
N MET A 84 15.47 -11.54 -12.92
CA MET A 84 14.83 -12.59 -12.11
C MET A 84 15.70 -13.04 -10.93
N LEU A 85 16.99 -13.23 -11.14
CA LEU A 85 17.92 -13.58 -10.08
C LEU A 85 18.00 -12.50 -9.00
N PHE A 86 18.11 -11.23 -9.45
CA PHE A 86 18.12 -10.08 -8.54
C PHE A 86 16.83 -10.00 -7.71
N THR A 87 15.68 -10.20 -8.35
CA THR A 87 14.38 -10.19 -7.66
C THR A 87 14.27 -11.31 -6.63
N ILE A 88 14.67 -12.53 -6.97
CA ILE A 88 14.65 -13.67 -6.01
C ILE A 88 15.55 -13.37 -4.82
N VAL A 89 16.79 -12.94 -5.09
CA VAL A 89 17.75 -12.63 -4.03
C VAL A 89 17.25 -11.50 -3.13
N SER A 90 16.70 -10.42 -3.71
CA SER A 90 16.18 -9.28 -2.95
C SER A 90 14.98 -9.67 -2.08
N VAL A 91 14.02 -10.43 -2.60
CA VAL A 91 12.85 -10.90 -1.83
C VAL A 91 13.30 -11.78 -0.66
N VAL A 92 14.20 -12.75 -0.91
CA VAL A 92 14.73 -13.62 0.15
C VAL A 92 15.51 -12.81 1.19
N ALA A 93 16.36 -11.88 0.75
CA ALA A 93 17.13 -11.02 1.64
C ALA A 93 16.25 -10.16 2.54
N VAL A 94 15.22 -9.50 1.97
CA VAL A 94 14.26 -8.69 2.73
C VAL A 94 13.47 -9.54 3.72
N MET A 95 13.03 -10.74 3.33
CA MET A 95 12.34 -11.66 4.24
C MET A 95 13.23 -12.05 5.41
N VAL A 96 14.47 -12.47 5.15
CA VAL A 96 15.41 -12.90 6.20
C VAL A 96 15.75 -11.74 7.13
N LEU A 97 16.08 -10.56 6.55
CA LEU A 97 16.40 -9.37 7.34
C LEU A 97 15.21 -8.90 8.17
N GLY A 98 14.00 -8.87 7.59
CA GLY A 98 12.80 -8.44 8.28
C GLY A 98 12.43 -9.35 9.45
N ILE A 99 12.53 -10.67 9.28
CA ILE A 99 12.30 -11.64 10.37
C ILE A 99 13.40 -11.50 11.44
N TYR A 100 14.65 -11.32 11.04
CA TYR A 100 15.76 -11.12 11.97
C TYR A 100 15.57 -9.85 12.81
N LEU A 101 15.25 -8.73 12.16
CA LEU A 101 14.97 -7.46 12.83
C LEU A 101 13.74 -7.56 13.73
N GLY A 102 12.68 -8.22 13.29
CA GLY A 102 11.49 -8.44 14.10
C GLY A 102 11.80 -9.20 15.40
N LYS A 103 12.68 -10.21 15.34
CA LYS A 103 13.18 -10.92 16.55
C LYS A 103 13.99 -10.00 17.46
N ARG A 104 14.83 -9.14 16.89
CA ARG A 104 15.65 -8.20 17.67
C ARG A 104 14.81 -7.13 18.35
N LEU A 105 13.73 -6.70 17.71
CA LEU A 105 12.78 -5.70 18.23
C LEU A 105 11.72 -6.29 19.16
N ILE A 106 11.83 -7.58 19.49
CA ILE A 106 10.89 -8.30 20.38
C ILE A 106 9.45 -8.21 19.86
N MET A 107 9.29 -8.19 18.54
CA MET A 107 7.98 -8.19 17.89
C MET A 107 7.38 -9.61 17.87
N ASP A 108 6.03 -9.65 17.85
CA ASP A 108 5.35 -10.91 17.62
C ASP A 108 5.75 -11.52 16.27
N ARG A 109 5.95 -12.85 16.26
CA ARG A 109 6.47 -13.57 15.08
C ARG A 109 5.60 -13.41 13.85
N LYS A 110 4.27 -13.45 14.02
CA LYS A 110 3.33 -13.33 12.91
C LYS A 110 3.33 -11.91 12.35
N THR A 111 3.31 -10.91 13.21
CA THR A 111 3.39 -9.50 12.80
C THR A 111 4.70 -9.20 12.05
N ALA A 112 5.84 -9.67 12.58
CA ALA A 112 7.14 -9.53 11.92
C ALA A 112 7.16 -10.22 10.54
N TYR A 113 6.59 -11.41 10.44
CA TYR A 113 6.50 -12.14 9.17
C TYR A 113 5.61 -11.42 8.16
N LEU A 114 4.46 -10.90 8.61
CA LEU A 114 3.54 -10.14 7.75
C LEU A 114 4.17 -8.85 7.23
N ILE A 115 4.85 -8.09 8.09
CA ILE A 115 5.57 -6.86 7.68
C ILE A 115 6.68 -7.20 6.69
N SER A 116 7.45 -8.27 6.96
CA SER A 116 8.51 -8.71 6.06
C SER A 116 7.98 -9.10 4.69
N ALA A 117 6.89 -9.88 4.64
CA ALA A 117 6.23 -10.27 3.39
C ALA A 117 5.65 -9.06 2.63
N GLY A 118 5.03 -8.14 3.36
CA GLY A 118 4.54 -6.87 2.79
C GLY A 118 5.66 -6.05 2.17
N THR A 119 6.78 -5.90 2.88
CA THR A 119 7.94 -5.14 2.41
C THR A 119 8.61 -5.81 1.21
N ALA A 120 8.68 -7.15 1.21
CA ALA A 120 9.38 -7.91 0.17
C ALA A 120 8.61 -7.96 -1.16
N ILE A 121 7.29 -7.84 -1.15
CA ILE A 121 6.47 -8.08 -2.35
C ILE A 121 5.69 -6.80 -2.72
N CYS A 122 4.43 -6.68 -2.29
CA CYS A 122 3.52 -5.62 -2.74
C CYS A 122 2.74 -4.94 -1.60
N GLY A 123 3.28 -4.93 -0.40
CA GLY A 123 2.65 -4.27 0.74
C GLY A 123 1.38 -4.97 1.23
N GLY A 124 0.29 -4.21 1.26
CA GLY A 124 -0.97 -4.66 1.85
C GLY A 124 -1.58 -5.91 1.20
N SER A 125 -1.41 -6.11 -0.11
CA SER A 125 -1.94 -7.29 -0.81
C SER A 125 -1.21 -8.58 -0.41
N ALA A 126 0.12 -8.52 -0.20
CA ALA A 126 0.88 -9.63 0.32
C ALA A 126 0.46 -9.99 1.76
N ILE A 127 0.26 -8.98 2.61
CA ILE A 127 -0.23 -9.17 3.98
C ILE A 127 -1.61 -9.83 3.97
N ALA A 128 -2.54 -9.34 3.12
CA ALA A 128 -3.88 -9.89 3.01
C ALA A 128 -3.90 -11.35 2.53
N ALA A 129 -2.95 -11.74 1.67
CA ALA A 129 -2.82 -13.11 1.19
C ALA A 129 -2.16 -14.04 2.22
N VAL A 130 -1.12 -13.56 2.90
CA VAL A 130 -0.33 -14.34 3.85
C VAL A 130 -1.02 -14.46 5.22
N GLY A 131 -1.75 -13.43 5.65
CA GLY A 131 -2.40 -13.38 6.96
C GLY A 131 -3.23 -14.62 7.30
N PRO A 132 -4.18 -15.05 6.44
CA PRO A 132 -4.95 -16.27 6.67
C PRO A 132 -4.08 -17.53 6.76
N VAL A 133 -2.99 -17.61 5.99
CA VAL A 133 -2.07 -18.77 5.97
C VAL A 133 -1.35 -18.92 7.30
N VAL A 134 -0.86 -17.82 7.87
CA VAL A 134 -0.18 -17.81 9.18
C VAL A 134 -1.17 -17.74 10.34
N LYS A 135 -2.48 -17.74 10.05
CA LYS A 135 -3.56 -17.60 11.04
C LYS A 135 -3.34 -16.37 11.93
N ALA A 136 -3.07 -15.25 11.28
CA ALA A 136 -2.94 -13.98 11.98
C ALA A 136 -4.30 -13.50 12.49
N ASN A 137 -4.32 -12.92 13.68
CA ASN A 137 -5.51 -12.29 14.22
C ASN A 137 -5.69 -10.86 13.64
N ASP A 138 -6.86 -10.26 13.89
CA ASP A 138 -7.19 -8.93 13.34
C ASP A 138 -6.24 -7.84 13.82
N ASN A 139 -5.69 -7.96 15.03
CA ASN A 139 -4.75 -7.00 15.59
C ASN A 139 -3.38 -7.09 14.89
N GLU A 140 -2.85 -8.31 14.71
CA GLU A 140 -1.61 -8.58 13.97
C GLU A 140 -1.71 -8.09 12.52
N MET A 141 -2.84 -8.33 11.87
CA MET A 141 -3.12 -7.86 10.52
C MET A 141 -3.17 -6.33 10.45
N SER A 142 -3.88 -5.69 11.37
CA SER A 142 -4.03 -4.24 11.41
C SER A 142 -2.70 -3.53 11.70
N MET A 143 -1.90 -4.06 12.62
CA MET A 143 -0.57 -3.53 12.91
C MET A 143 0.36 -3.65 11.70
N ALA A 144 0.38 -4.81 11.04
CA ALA A 144 1.20 -5.00 9.86
C ALA A 144 0.80 -4.09 8.70
N LEU A 145 -0.50 -3.99 8.41
CA LEU A 145 -1.03 -3.11 7.38
C LEU A 145 -0.76 -1.63 7.69
N GLY A 146 -0.99 -1.20 8.93
CA GLY A 146 -0.74 0.17 9.37
C GLY A 146 0.73 0.56 9.21
N THR A 147 1.65 -0.31 9.64
CA THR A 147 3.09 -0.10 9.49
C THR A 147 3.49 0.07 8.03
N ILE A 148 3.06 -0.84 7.15
CA ILE A 148 3.41 -0.78 5.73
C ILE A 148 2.81 0.47 5.06
N PHE A 149 1.58 0.84 5.36
CA PHE A 149 0.96 2.02 4.76
C PHE A 149 1.62 3.32 5.22
N ILE A 150 1.99 3.43 6.49
CA ILE A 150 2.72 4.60 7.01
C ILE A 150 4.11 4.70 6.35
N LEU A 151 4.85 3.60 6.28
CA LEU A 151 6.17 3.58 5.65
C LEU A 151 6.09 3.91 4.16
N ASN A 152 5.10 3.38 3.44
CA ASN A 152 4.88 3.69 2.03
C ASN A 152 4.51 5.17 1.82
N ALA A 153 3.66 5.73 2.69
CA ALA A 153 3.33 7.15 2.64
C ALA A 153 4.58 8.03 2.84
N ILE A 154 5.40 7.72 3.83
CA ILE A 154 6.66 8.42 4.09
C ILE A 154 7.61 8.30 2.89
N ALA A 155 7.77 7.10 2.36
CA ALA A 155 8.63 6.83 1.21
C ALA A 155 8.20 7.62 -0.03
N LEU A 156 6.90 7.72 -0.29
CA LEU A 156 6.35 8.44 -1.43
C LEU A 156 6.65 9.95 -1.39
N PHE A 157 6.82 10.53 -0.20
CA PHE A 157 7.20 11.94 -0.06
C PHE A 157 8.72 12.16 -0.03
N ILE A 158 9.49 11.17 0.47
CA ILE A 158 10.94 11.32 0.66
C ILE A 158 11.72 10.92 -0.60
N PHE A 159 11.37 9.81 -1.24
CA PHE A 159 12.18 9.30 -2.35
C PHE A 159 12.20 10.17 -3.61
N PRO A 160 11.10 10.81 -4.06
CA PRO A 160 11.16 11.66 -5.25
C PRO A 160 12.14 12.83 -5.12
N PRO A 161 12.16 13.63 -4.03
CA PRO A 161 13.16 14.67 -3.86
C PRO A 161 14.61 14.13 -3.83
N ILE A 162 14.83 13.00 -3.15
CA ILE A 162 16.16 12.38 -3.10
C ILE A 162 16.58 11.90 -4.49
N GLY A 163 15.66 11.28 -5.25
CA GLY A 163 15.94 10.83 -6.62
C GLY A 163 16.36 12.00 -7.53
N HIS A 164 15.66 13.13 -7.44
CA HIS A 164 16.03 14.34 -8.16
C HIS A 164 17.40 14.89 -7.75
N LEU A 165 17.72 14.88 -6.46
CA LEU A 165 19.04 15.31 -5.95
C LEU A 165 20.19 14.41 -6.44
N LEU A 166 19.90 13.12 -6.63
CA LEU A 166 20.88 12.13 -7.12
C LEU A 166 20.95 12.05 -8.66
N GLY A 167 20.18 12.90 -9.37
CA GLY A 167 20.15 12.92 -10.82
C GLY A 167 19.48 11.71 -11.47
N MET A 168 18.66 10.99 -10.71
CA MET A 168 17.83 9.89 -11.22
C MET A 168 16.55 10.49 -11.82
N THR A 169 16.54 10.76 -13.12
CA THR A 169 15.38 11.25 -13.89
C THR A 169 14.72 10.11 -14.64
#